data_4cc1a4b914e0856a378ff8f5f018e7a3
#
_entry.id   4cc1a4b914e0856a378ff8f5f018e7a3
#
_cell.length_a   1.000
_cell.length_b   1.000
_cell.length_c   1.000
_cell.angle_alpha   90.00
_cell.angle_beta   90.00
_cell.angle_gamma   90.00
#
_symmetry.space_group_name_H-M   'P 1'
#
loop_
_entity.id
_entity.type
_entity.pdbx_description
1 polymer ?
#
loop_
_entity_poly.entity_id
_entity_poly.type
_entity_poly.pdbx_seq_one_letter_code
_entity_poly.pdbx_strand_id
1 'polypeptide(L)'
;SQVFETLAVEGRRRYIETLSPSARGLLEQLDRPDADRIESVPPTIAIRQGTSRAGARETVGTTTEIHDLLTLLFARLGTIICPACEIPVESSTADSIAQTLLDLPDGLKFQIAFEVAAYEPDGDQQRPRLAEDGFRRLAIVDGDDQVRTVVDLDDVDDDRLETAWVILDRLTTGGTDRSRIEESIEQAVGCGDGRCQVLLADSDSVPPGRQVTVDGEPWS
;
A
#
# COMPACT_ATOMS: atom_id res chain seq x y z
N SER A 1 3.84 -35.47 -25.92
CA SER A 1 4.98 -35.65 -26.83
C SER A 1 5.76 -34.35 -26.89
N GLN A 2 7.09 -34.43 -26.91
CA GLN A 2 7.96 -33.25 -26.94
C GLN A 2 7.59 -32.28 -28.08
N VAL A 3 7.28 -32.80 -29.26
CA VAL A 3 6.88 -31.98 -30.42
C VAL A 3 5.64 -31.15 -30.13
N PHE A 4 4.63 -31.74 -29.51
CA PHE A 4 3.41 -31.02 -29.15
C PHE A 4 3.72 -29.90 -28.15
N GLU A 5 4.55 -30.18 -27.17
CA GLU A 5 4.93 -29.17 -26.13
C GLU A 5 5.74 -28.05 -26.73
N THR A 6 6.72 -28.36 -27.55
CA THR A 6 7.55 -27.36 -28.24
C THR A 6 6.72 -26.44 -29.13
N LEU A 7 5.80 -27.00 -29.93
CA LEU A 7 4.92 -26.20 -30.79
C LEU A 7 3.91 -25.37 -29.99
N ALA A 8 3.38 -25.92 -28.88
CA ALA A 8 2.44 -25.21 -28.02
C ALA A 8 3.11 -24.03 -27.32
N VAL A 9 4.32 -24.21 -26.77
CA VAL A 9 5.10 -23.16 -26.13
C VAL A 9 5.46 -22.06 -27.12
N GLU A 10 5.97 -22.42 -28.31
CA GLU A 10 6.34 -21.43 -29.32
C GLU A 10 5.10 -20.66 -29.86
N GLY A 11 3.99 -21.34 -30.09
CA GLY A 11 2.76 -20.72 -30.55
C GLY A 11 2.17 -19.75 -29.49
N ARG A 12 2.23 -20.14 -28.21
CA ARG A 12 1.82 -19.26 -27.10
C ARG A 12 2.76 -18.04 -26.95
N ARG A 13 4.08 -18.27 -27.06
CA ARG A 13 5.08 -17.19 -27.02
C ARG A 13 4.81 -16.16 -28.13
N ARG A 14 4.56 -16.60 -29.36
CA ARG A 14 4.22 -15.75 -30.50
C ARG A 14 2.90 -14.99 -30.29
N TYR A 15 1.91 -15.63 -29.67
CA TYR A 15 0.66 -14.97 -29.30
C TYR A 15 0.92 -13.83 -28.31
N ILE A 16 1.71 -14.07 -27.26
CA ILE A 16 2.07 -13.06 -26.26
C ILE A 16 2.82 -11.89 -26.92
N GLU A 17 3.68 -12.14 -27.90
CA GLU A 17 4.41 -11.09 -28.64
C GLU A 17 3.49 -10.16 -29.44
N THR A 18 2.29 -10.59 -29.80
CA THR A 18 1.30 -9.76 -30.50
C THR A 18 0.58 -8.78 -29.58
N LEU A 19 0.69 -8.97 -28.26
CA LEU A 19 0.03 -8.14 -27.25
C LEU A 19 0.81 -6.84 -27.00
N SER A 20 0.13 -5.85 -26.41
CA SER A 20 0.75 -4.59 -26.00
C SER A 20 1.86 -4.81 -24.95
N PRO A 21 2.87 -3.92 -24.85
CA PRO A 21 3.91 -4.04 -23.83
C PRO A 21 3.39 -4.15 -22.41
N SER A 22 2.33 -3.42 -22.10
CA SER A 22 1.67 -3.47 -20.78
C SER A 22 1.02 -4.82 -20.50
N ALA A 23 0.38 -5.43 -21.51
CA ALA A 23 -0.23 -6.75 -21.37
C ALA A 23 0.81 -7.86 -21.27
N ARG A 24 1.94 -7.72 -21.98
CA ARG A 24 3.05 -8.68 -21.90
C ARG A 24 3.70 -8.73 -20.52
N GLY A 25 3.82 -7.59 -19.84
CA GLY A 25 4.40 -7.50 -18.49
C GLY A 25 3.55 -8.19 -17.41
N LEU A 26 2.29 -8.51 -17.72
CA LEU A 26 1.36 -9.19 -16.80
C LEU A 26 1.25 -10.69 -17.02
N LEU A 27 1.79 -11.19 -18.13
CA LEU A 27 1.75 -12.59 -18.49
C LEU A 27 3.11 -13.25 -18.24
N GLU A 28 3.08 -14.53 -17.91
CA GLU A 28 4.27 -15.34 -17.74
C GLU A 28 5.13 -15.30 -19.02
N GLN A 29 6.38 -14.89 -18.88
CA GLN A 29 7.34 -14.93 -19.98
C GLN A 29 7.76 -16.37 -20.22
N LEU A 30 7.42 -16.89 -21.39
CA LEU A 30 7.82 -18.23 -21.78
C LEU A 30 9.20 -18.19 -22.43
N ASP A 31 10.09 -19.03 -21.95
CA ASP A 31 11.39 -19.23 -22.55
C ASP A 31 11.25 -19.80 -23.97
N ARG A 32 12.21 -19.45 -24.81
CA ARG A 32 12.25 -20.01 -26.16
C ARG A 32 12.53 -21.52 -26.08
N PRO A 33 11.73 -22.35 -26.79
CA PRO A 33 11.99 -23.79 -26.83
C PRO A 33 13.39 -24.10 -27.33
N ASP A 34 14.02 -25.13 -26.77
CA ASP A 34 15.31 -25.66 -27.25
C ASP A 34 15.11 -26.41 -28.57
N ALA A 35 15.19 -25.66 -29.66
CA ALA A 35 15.05 -26.16 -31.01
C ALA A 35 15.85 -25.27 -31.96
N ASP A 36 16.56 -25.90 -32.91
CA ASP A 36 17.43 -25.20 -33.87
C ASP A 36 16.64 -24.21 -34.73
N ARG A 37 15.44 -24.59 -35.18
CA ARG A 37 14.59 -23.76 -36.02
C ARG A 37 13.12 -24.16 -35.93
N ILE A 38 12.26 -23.16 -35.66
CA ILE A 38 10.81 -23.30 -35.71
C ILE A 38 10.27 -22.19 -36.62
N GLU A 39 9.71 -22.60 -37.78
CA GLU A 39 9.14 -21.65 -38.75
C GLU A 39 7.65 -21.86 -38.93
N SER A 40 6.99 -20.75 -39.29
CA SER A 40 5.58 -20.75 -39.71
C SER A 40 4.57 -21.29 -38.68
N VAL A 41 4.88 -21.18 -37.38
CA VAL A 41 3.91 -21.51 -36.34
C VAL A 41 3.08 -20.25 -36.05
N PRO A 42 1.77 -20.26 -36.31
CA PRO A 42 0.87 -19.17 -35.96
C PRO A 42 0.65 -19.15 -34.44
N PRO A 43 0.07 -18.05 -33.88
CA PRO A 43 -0.44 -18.03 -32.51
C PRO A 43 -1.34 -19.23 -32.26
N THR A 44 -1.03 -20.03 -31.24
CA THR A 44 -1.63 -21.36 -31.07
C THR A 44 -2.20 -21.49 -29.64
N ILE A 45 -3.37 -22.08 -29.56
CA ILE A 45 -3.96 -22.54 -28.29
C ILE A 45 -3.88 -24.07 -28.28
N ALA A 46 -3.16 -24.61 -27.31
CA ALA A 46 -2.97 -26.06 -27.19
C ALA A 46 -3.99 -26.64 -26.19
N ILE A 47 -4.85 -27.52 -26.67
CA ILE A 47 -5.79 -28.26 -25.82
C ILE A 47 -5.21 -29.65 -25.58
N ARG A 48 -4.89 -29.98 -24.36
CA ARG A 48 -4.41 -31.29 -23.95
C ARG A 48 -5.57 -32.16 -23.50
N GLN A 49 -5.57 -33.41 -23.96
CA GLN A 49 -6.40 -34.45 -23.37
C GLN A 49 -5.69 -34.89 -22.08
N GLY A 50 -6.01 -34.27 -20.97
CA GLY A 50 -5.50 -34.64 -19.65
C GLY A 50 -6.61 -35.20 -18.80
N THR A 51 -6.38 -36.33 -18.17
CA THR A 51 -7.11 -36.68 -16.95
C THR A 51 -6.61 -35.73 -15.88
N SER A 52 -7.19 -34.56 -15.83
CA SER A 52 -7.07 -33.68 -14.65
C SER A 52 -7.56 -34.51 -13.48
N ARG A 53 -6.64 -35.01 -12.65
CA ARG A 53 -7.02 -35.46 -11.31
C ARG A 53 -7.38 -34.18 -10.58
N ALA A 54 -8.67 -33.80 -10.69
CA ALA A 54 -9.22 -32.70 -9.93
C ALA A 54 -8.83 -32.91 -8.48
N GLY A 55 -7.91 -32.13 -7.98
CA GLY A 55 -7.56 -32.12 -6.56
C GLY A 55 -8.79 -31.66 -5.77
N ALA A 56 -8.92 -32.08 -4.51
CA ALA A 56 -10.06 -31.71 -3.65
C ALA A 56 -10.24 -30.18 -3.50
N ARG A 57 -9.34 -29.37 -4.03
CA ARG A 57 -9.34 -27.90 -4.01
C ARG A 57 -9.50 -27.25 -5.38
N GLU A 58 -9.65 -28.02 -6.45
CA GLU A 58 -9.87 -27.47 -7.79
C GLU A 58 -11.30 -26.95 -7.95
N THR A 59 -11.42 -25.74 -8.44
CA THR A 59 -12.69 -25.09 -8.79
C THR A 59 -12.79 -24.98 -10.32
N VAL A 60 -13.99 -24.70 -10.84
CA VAL A 60 -14.17 -24.39 -12.26
C VAL A 60 -13.24 -23.23 -12.68
N GLY A 61 -13.10 -22.21 -11.85
CA GLY A 61 -12.22 -21.06 -12.11
C GLY A 61 -10.75 -21.44 -12.29
N THR A 62 -10.21 -22.32 -11.44
CA THR A 62 -8.82 -22.77 -11.53
C THR A 62 -8.58 -23.74 -12.70
N THR A 63 -9.55 -24.63 -12.97
CA THR A 63 -9.45 -25.59 -14.07
C THR A 63 -9.54 -24.92 -15.46
N THR A 64 -10.25 -23.81 -15.55
CA THR A 64 -10.43 -23.04 -16.80
C THR A 64 -9.46 -21.86 -16.94
N GLU A 65 -8.56 -21.65 -15.99
CA GLU A 65 -7.65 -20.49 -15.91
C GLU A 65 -8.39 -19.12 -15.77
N ILE A 66 -9.72 -19.13 -15.61
CA ILE A 66 -10.52 -17.91 -15.43
C ILE A 66 -10.16 -17.22 -14.10
N HIS A 67 -9.75 -17.99 -13.10
CA HIS A 67 -9.34 -17.46 -11.79
C HIS A 67 -8.23 -16.42 -11.92
N ASP A 68 -7.21 -16.67 -12.72
CA ASP A 68 -6.07 -15.77 -12.91
C ASP A 68 -6.51 -14.48 -13.62
N LEU A 69 -7.41 -14.59 -14.59
CA LEU A 69 -7.99 -13.43 -15.27
C LEU A 69 -8.87 -12.60 -14.33
N LEU A 70 -9.66 -13.25 -13.47
CA LEU A 70 -10.46 -12.56 -12.46
C LEU A 70 -9.58 -11.88 -11.42
N THR A 71 -8.52 -12.54 -10.95
CA THR A 71 -7.57 -11.94 -10.02
C THR A 71 -6.97 -10.67 -10.61
N LEU A 72 -6.55 -10.70 -11.87
CA LEU A 72 -6.04 -9.53 -12.57
C LEU A 72 -7.10 -8.43 -12.73
N LEU A 73 -8.33 -8.81 -13.07
CA LEU A 73 -9.45 -7.88 -13.19
C LEU A 73 -9.71 -7.16 -11.87
N PHE A 74 -9.82 -7.92 -10.77
CA PHE A 74 -10.06 -7.35 -9.44
C PHE A 74 -8.88 -6.49 -8.95
N ALA A 75 -7.64 -6.91 -9.21
CA ALA A 75 -6.46 -6.13 -8.87
C ALA A 75 -6.40 -4.76 -9.59
N ARG A 76 -7.03 -4.66 -10.79
CA ARG A 76 -7.01 -3.44 -11.60
C ARG A 76 -8.25 -2.56 -11.45
N LEU A 77 -9.39 -3.15 -11.24
CA LEU A 77 -10.70 -2.47 -11.25
C LEU A 77 -11.49 -2.67 -9.95
N GLY A 78 -11.02 -3.56 -9.08
CA GLY A 78 -11.70 -3.84 -7.82
C GLY A 78 -11.55 -2.68 -6.85
N THR A 79 -12.62 -2.40 -6.12
CA THR A 79 -12.58 -1.52 -4.96
C THR A 79 -12.46 -2.37 -3.72
N ILE A 80 -11.46 -2.10 -2.90
CA ILE A 80 -11.29 -2.78 -1.61
C ILE A 80 -12.32 -2.19 -0.65
N ILE A 81 -13.08 -3.06 -0.01
CA ILE A 81 -14.04 -2.65 1.02
C ILE A 81 -13.54 -3.17 2.37
N CYS A 82 -13.44 -2.30 3.35
CA CYS A 82 -13.06 -2.69 4.72
C CYS A 82 -14.13 -3.66 5.29
N PRO A 83 -13.75 -4.86 5.77
CA PRO A 83 -14.73 -5.81 6.29
C PRO A 83 -15.34 -5.41 7.64
N ALA A 84 -14.72 -4.47 8.36
CA ALA A 84 -15.17 -4.02 9.66
C ALA A 84 -16.16 -2.86 9.59
N CYS A 85 -15.91 -1.87 8.71
CA CYS A 85 -16.73 -0.65 8.60
C CYS A 85 -17.45 -0.49 7.26
N GLU A 86 -17.25 -1.42 6.31
CA GLU A 86 -17.87 -1.44 4.98
C GLU A 86 -17.55 -0.18 4.12
N ILE A 87 -16.50 0.56 4.47
CA ILE A 87 -16.07 1.75 3.73
C ILE A 87 -15.06 1.35 2.64
N PRO A 88 -15.12 1.95 1.43
CA PRO A 88 -14.08 1.77 0.42
C PRO A 88 -12.71 2.22 0.93
N VAL A 89 -11.71 1.35 0.76
CA VAL A 89 -10.30 1.66 1.07
C VAL A 89 -9.62 2.10 -0.21
N GLU A 90 -9.12 3.32 -0.21
CA GLU A 90 -8.35 3.88 -1.32
C GLU A 90 -6.89 4.02 -0.92
N SER A 91 -5.99 3.79 -1.87
CA SER A 91 -4.56 4.09 -1.66
C SER A 91 -4.40 5.60 -1.55
N SER A 92 -4.02 6.07 -0.39
CA SER A 92 -3.78 7.49 -0.15
C SER A 92 -2.43 7.89 -0.72
N THR A 93 -2.42 8.95 -1.52
CA THR A 93 -1.20 9.62 -1.98
C THR A 93 -0.98 10.90 -1.16
N ALA A 94 0.24 11.43 -1.10
CA ALA A 94 0.52 12.70 -0.43
C ALA A 94 -0.41 13.82 -0.93
N ASP A 95 -0.64 13.84 -2.24
CA ASP A 95 -1.57 14.78 -2.90
C ASP A 95 -3.02 14.62 -2.41
N SER A 96 -3.54 13.38 -2.32
CA SER A 96 -4.92 13.13 -1.88
C SER A 96 -5.11 13.44 -0.39
N ILE A 97 -4.10 13.15 0.44
CA ILE A 97 -4.12 13.49 1.86
C ILE A 97 -4.08 15.00 2.04
N ALA A 98 -3.17 15.69 1.33
CA ALA A 98 -3.07 17.15 1.38
C ALA A 98 -4.40 17.81 0.93
N GLN A 99 -5.04 17.32 -0.13
CA GLN A 99 -6.34 17.81 -0.56
C GLN A 99 -7.41 17.63 0.52
N THR A 100 -7.45 16.45 1.16
CA THR A 100 -8.40 16.19 2.25
C THR A 100 -8.20 17.14 3.43
N LEU A 101 -6.95 17.45 3.77
CA LEU A 101 -6.62 18.39 4.85
C LEU A 101 -7.00 19.83 4.49
N LEU A 102 -6.82 20.24 3.23
CA LEU A 102 -7.20 21.56 2.75
C LEU A 102 -8.72 21.75 2.65
N ASP A 103 -9.48 20.67 2.51
CA ASP A 103 -10.94 20.70 2.52
C ASP A 103 -11.54 20.83 3.95
N LEU A 104 -10.71 20.71 5.00
CA LEU A 104 -11.14 20.93 6.38
C LEU A 104 -11.32 22.44 6.65
N PRO A 105 -12.12 22.80 7.66
CA PRO A 105 -12.27 24.20 8.06
C PRO A 105 -10.93 24.87 8.38
N ASP A 106 -10.80 26.16 8.01
CA ASP A 106 -9.59 26.93 8.31
C ASP A 106 -9.36 27.08 9.81
N GLY A 107 -8.08 27.10 10.18
CA GLY A 107 -7.64 27.33 11.56
C GLY A 107 -7.49 26.06 12.41
N LEU A 108 -7.78 24.87 11.85
CA LEU A 108 -7.52 23.61 12.54
C LEU A 108 -6.02 23.34 12.60
N LYS A 109 -5.54 23.00 13.79
CA LYS A 109 -4.16 22.60 14.01
C LYS A 109 -4.04 21.08 13.86
N PHE A 110 -3.08 20.64 13.06
CA PHE A 110 -2.77 19.24 12.90
C PHE A 110 -1.27 18.98 12.92
N GLN A 111 -0.90 17.75 13.16
CA GLN A 111 0.47 17.28 13.20
C GLN A 111 0.61 16.10 12.22
N ILE A 112 1.71 16.04 11.50
CA ILE A 112 2.07 14.91 10.66
C ILE A 112 3.10 14.10 11.41
N ALA A 113 2.87 12.79 11.54
CA ALA A 113 3.66 11.90 12.36
C ALA A 113 3.89 10.55 11.69
N PHE A 114 4.87 9.80 12.19
CA PHE A 114 5.16 8.41 11.79
C PHE A 114 5.53 7.58 13.02
N GLU A 115 5.38 6.26 12.95
CA GLU A 115 5.68 5.34 14.05
C GLU A 115 7.18 5.22 14.30
N VAL A 116 7.59 5.26 15.58
CA VAL A 116 8.99 5.02 15.97
C VAL A 116 9.46 3.64 15.54
N ALA A 117 8.65 2.60 15.76
CA ALA A 117 8.97 1.23 15.39
C ALA A 117 9.15 1.01 13.87
N ALA A 118 8.48 1.81 13.04
CA ALA A 118 8.65 1.76 11.59
C ALA A 118 9.95 2.41 11.13
N TYR A 119 10.40 3.45 11.83
CA TYR A 119 11.63 4.18 11.51
C TYR A 119 12.89 3.42 11.96
N GLU A 120 12.87 2.92 13.18
CA GLU A 120 13.95 2.12 13.76
C GLU A 120 13.37 0.94 14.56
N PRO A 121 13.38 -0.27 13.99
CA PRO A 121 12.80 -1.45 14.63
C PRO A 121 13.63 -2.02 15.79
N ASP A 122 14.92 -1.63 15.92
CA ASP A 122 15.75 -2.04 17.04
C ASP A 122 15.52 -1.11 18.23
N GLY A 123 14.82 -1.61 19.25
CA GLY A 123 14.44 -0.83 20.44
C GLY A 123 15.60 -0.10 21.11
N ASP A 124 16.77 -0.72 21.18
CA ASP A 124 17.97 -0.12 21.81
C ASP A 124 18.54 1.04 20.99
N GLN A 125 18.28 1.08 19.68
CA GLN A 125 18.77 2.11 18.77
C GLN A 125 17.75 3.23 18.50
N GLN A 126 16.48 3.06 18.87
CA GLN A 126 15.41 4.01 18.57
C GLN A 126 15.72 5.42 19.09
N ARG A 127 16.00 5.57 20.38
CA ARG A 127 16.30 6.88 20.99
C ARG A 127 17.56 7.54 20.41
N PRO A 128 18.72 6.86 20.33
CA PRO A 128 19.90 7.45 19.71
C PRO A 128 19.67 7.89 18.28
N ARG A 129 19.01 7.07 17.49
CA ARG A 129 18.74 7.33 16.08
C ARG A 129 17.84 8.55 15.88
N LEU A 130 16.72 8.61 16.60
CA LEU A 130 15.82 9.77 16.57
C LEU A 130 16.53 11.05 16.97
N ALA A 131 17.38 11.00 18.02
CA ALA A 131 18.13 12.14 18.48
C ALA A 131 19.17 12.63 17.46
N GLU A 132 19.88 11.71 16.79
CA GLU A 132 20.86 12.02 15.74
C GLU A 132 20.19 12.70 14.53
N ASP A 133 19.00 12.23 14.12
CA ASP A 133 18.28 12.76 12.99
C ASP A 133 17.44 14.02 13.36
N GLY A 134 17.53 14.45 14.64
CA GLY A 134 16.95 15.71 15.10
C GLY A 134 15.48 15.63 15.52
N PHE A 135 14.90 14.46 15.59
CA PHE A 135 13.54 14.26 16.08
C PHE A 135 13.50 14.38 17.60
N ARG A 136 12.70 15.30 18.10
CA ARG A 136 12.63 15.61 19.54
C ARG A 136 11.25 15.48 20.14
N ARG A 137 10.21 15.47 19.32
CA ARG A 137 8.83 15.49 19.80
C ARG A 137 8.09 14.25 19.41
N LEU A 138 7.45 13.65 20.40
CA LEU A 138 6.69 12.42 20.26
C LEU A 138 5.26 12.64 20.71
N ALA A 139 4.33 11.93 20.07
CA ALA A 139 2.97 11.76 20.55
C ALA A 139 2.84 10.36 21.14
N ILE A 140 2.35 10.29 22.38
CA ILE A 140 2.07 9.04 23.06
C ILE A 140 0.57 8.86 23.13
N VAL A 141 0.09 7.67 22.80
CA VAL A 141 -1.31 7.29 22.92
C VAL A 141 -1.51 6.58 24.25
N ASP A 142 -2.34 7.13 25.12
CA ASP A 142 -2.71 6.54 26.40
C ASP A 142 -4.10 5.91 26.31
N GLY A 143 -4.18 4.57 26.44
CA GLY A 143 -5.42 3.83 26.67
C GLY A 143 -6.39 3.79 25.50
N ASP A 144 -7.56 4.36 25.59
CA ASP A 144 -8.67 4.32 24.63
C ASP A 144 -8.47 5.27 23.42
N ASP A 145 -7.39 5.17 22.66
CA ASP A 145 -7.09 5.83 21.37
C ASP A 145 -7.34 7.35 21.21
N GLN A 146 -7.75 8.04 22.28
CA GLN A 146 -8.22 9.42 22.17
C GLN A 146 -7.35 10.48 22.89
N VAL A 147 -6.56 10.11 23.87
CA VAL A 147 -5.73 11.08 24.59
C VAL A 147 -4.30 10.96 24.15
N ARG A 148 -3.84 11.94 23.38
CA ARG A 148 -2.47 12.01 22.91
C ARG A 148 -1.73 13.10 23.66
N THR A 149 -0.72 12.68 24.40
CA THR A 149 0.18 13.62 25.08
C THR A 149 1.42 13.83 24.23
N VAL A 150 1.70 15.09 23.89
CA VAL A 150 2.95 15.46 23.21
C VAL A 150 4.04 15.65 24.25
N VAL A 151 5.11 14.87 24.11
CA VAL A 151 6.25 14.84 25.05
C VAL A 151 7.56 15.07 24.29
N ASP A 152 8.61 15.43 25.03
CA ASP A 152 9.96 15.46 24.48
C ASP A 152 10.55 14.05 24.47
N LEU A 153 11.43 13.76 23.51
CA LEU A 153 12.12 12.47 23.40
C LEU A 153 12.86 12.08 24.68
N ASP A 154 13.41 13.07 25.38
CA ASP A 154 14.18 12.86 26.61
C ASP A 154 13.30 12.54 27.82
N ASP A 155 11.99 12.84 27.76
CA ASP A 155 11.02 12.64 28.84
C ASP A 155 10.19 11.35 28.68
N VAL A 156 10.42 10.55 27.63
CA VAL A 156 9.69 9.30 27.35
C VAL A 156 10.41 8.11 27.95
N ASP A 157 9.71 7.24 28.65
CA ASP A 157 10.21 5.95 29.10
C ASP A 157 10.42 5.01 27.90
N ASP A 158 11.46 4.18 27.93
CA ASP A 158 11.81 3.29 26.82
C ASP A 158 10.68 2.30 26.46
N ASP A 159 9.94 1.82 27.46
CA ASP A 159 8.78 0.92 27.27
C ASP A 159 7.65 1.56 26.43
N ARG A 160 7.58 2.89 26.40
CA ARG A 160 6.56 3.65 25.68
C ARG A 160 7.07 4.19 24.34
N LEU A 161 8.39 4.18 24.14
CA LEU A 161 9.01 4.72 22.94
C LEU A 161 8.62 3.93 21.70
N GLU A 162 8.58 2.60 21.79
CA GLU A 162 8.26 1.72 20.68
C GLU A 162 6.85 1.96 20.10
N THR A 163 5.91 2.34 20.95
CA THR A 163 4.52 2.63 20.55
C THR A 163 4.24 4.12 20.31
N ALA A 164 5.28 4.94 20.38
CA ALA A 164 5.17 6.38 20.18
C ALA A 164 5.18 6.76 18.68
N TRP A 165 4.65 7.95 18.42
CA TRP A 165 4.65 8.56 17.10
C TRP A 165 5.58 9.77 17.08
N VAL A 166 6.50 9.82 16.14
CA VAL A 166 7.37 10.99 15.94
C VAL A 166 6.57 12.08 15.24
N ILE A 167 6.49 13.26 15.86
CA ILE A 167 5.88 14.44 15.24
C ILE A 167 6.91 15.08 14.32
N LEU A 168 6.68 14.96 13.02
CA LEU A 168 7.52 15.55 11.99
C LEU A 168 7.25 17.04 11.82
N ASP A 169 5.98 17.42 11.68
CA ASP A 169 5.57 18.79 11.44
C ASP A 169 4.28 19.15 12.16
N ARG A 170 4.07 20.47 12.38
CA ARG A 170 2.88 21.04 13.00
C ARG A 170 2.34 22.14 12.10
N LEU A 171 1.18 21.94 11.57
CA LEU A 171 0.60 22.75 10.53
C LEU A 171 -0.80 23.23 10.92
N THR A 172 -1.33 24.19 10.15
CA THR A 172 -2.68 24.74 10.38
C THR A 172 -3.39 24.85 9.03
N THR A 173 -4.61 24.36 8.95
CA THR A 173 -5.44 24.51 7.76
C THR A 173 -5.71 25.98 7.45
N GLY A 174 -5.75 26.34 6.16
CA GLY A 174 -5.93 27.72 5.70
C GLY A 174 -4.71 28.64 5.91
N GLY A 175 -3.71 28.20 6.72
CA GLY A 175 -2.48 28.95 6.98
C GLY A 175 -1.22 28.31 6.41
N THR A 176 -1.33 27.13 5.80
CA THR A 176 -0.19 26.36 5.26
C THR A 176 -0.41 26.09 3.79
N ASP A 177 0.62 26.31 2.98
CA ASP A 177 0.58 26.03 1.56
C ASP A 177 0.52 24.50 1.29
N ARG A 178 -0.20 24.12 0.22
CA ARG A 178 -0.35 22.73 -0.20
C ARG A 178 0.99 22.00 -0.32
N SER A 179 1.97 22.61 -0.99
CA SER A 179 3.30 22.01 -1.20
C SER A 179 3.99 21.65 0.12
N ARG A 180 3.84 22.50 1.15
CA ARG A 180 4.40 22.20 2.47
C ARG A 180 3.75 21.01 3.14
N ILE A 181 2.43 20.86 2.99
CA ILE A 181 1.69 19.69 3.50
C ILE A 181 2.14 18.41 2.78
N GLU A 182 2.22 18.46 1.44
CA GLU A 182 2.67 17.32 0.61
C GLU A 182 4.10 16.89 0.97
N GLU A 183 5.04 17.82 1.07
CA GLU A 183 6.43 17.54 1.45
C GLU A 183 6.52 16.86 2.82
N SER A 184 5.76 17.37 3.80
CA SER A 184 5.75 16.80 5.15
C SER A 184 5.14 15.39 5.17
N ILE A 185 4.10 15.13 4.37
CA ILE A 185 3.49 13.80 4.23
C ILE A 185 4.48 12.84 3.56
N GLU A 186 5.11 13.24 2.44
CA GLU A 186 6.08 12.40 1.74
C GLU A 186 7.27 12.02 2.65
N GLN A 187 7.75 13.00 3.44
CA GLN A 187 8.82 12.74 4.40
C GLN A 187 8.37 11.77 5.50
N ALA A 188 7.16 11.95 6.05
CA ALA A 188 6.63 11.06 7.07
C ALA A 188 6.42 9.63 6.55
N VAL A 189 5.88 9.49 5.33
CA VAL A 189 5.71 8.20 4.65
C VAL A 189 7.08 7.53 4.41
N GLY A 190 8.09 8.32 4.00
CA GLY A 190 9.46 7.82 3.83
C GLY A 190 10.10 7.32 5.12
N CYS A 191 9.84 7.99 6.25
CA CYS A 191 10.35 7.58 7.57
C CYS A 191 9.52 6.45 8.20
N GLY A 192 8.24 6.35 7.88
CA GLY A 192 7.27 5.45 8.50
C GLY A 192 7.02 4.15 7.73
N ASP A 193 7.97 3.68 6.92
CA ASP A 193 7.85 2.45 6.10
C ASP A 193 6.57 2.42 5.24
N GLY A 194 6.28 3.54 4.57
CA GLY A 194 5.10 3.70 3.72
C GLY A 194 3.86 4.20 4.46
N ARG A 195 3.96 4.55 5.74
CA ARG A 195 2.85 4.98 6.60
C ARG A 195 3.10 6.34 7.22
N CYS A 196 2.06 7.13 7.32
CA CYS A 196 2.09 8.35 8.12
C CYS A 196 0.76 8.52 8.86
N GLN A 197 0.78 9.34 9.89
CA GLN A 197 -0.40 9.67 10.66
C GLN A 197 -0.62 11.18 10.72
N VAL A 198 -1.87 11.61 10.56
CA VAL A 198 -2.27 13.00 10.77
C VAL A 198 -3.03 13.08 12.10
N LEU A 199 -2.48 13.84 13.05
CA LEU A 199 -3.03 14.05 14.38
C LEU A 199 -3.73 15.41 14.44
N LEU A 200 -5.04 15.43 14.62
CA LEU A 200 -5.80 16.67 14.80
C LEU A 200 -5.72 17.11 16.25
N ALA A 201 -5.45 18.40 16.51
CA ALA A 201 -5.31 18.93 17.86
C ALA A 201 -6.66 19.09 18.59
N ASP A 202 -7.76 19.29 17.84
CA ASP A 202 -9.13 19.45 18.36
C ASP A 202 -10.06 18.51 17.57
N SER A 203 -10.38 17.36 18.14
CA SER A 203 -11.30 16.38 17.53
C SER A 203 -12.75 16.87 17.46
N ASP A 204 -13.14 17.82 18.32
CA ASP A 204 -14.51 18.37 18.36
C ASP A 204 -14.87 19.24 17.15
N SER A 205 -13.86 19.66 16.38
CA SER A 205 -14.02 20.54 15.21
C SER A 205 -14.16 19.81 13.89
N VAL A 206 -14.04 18.49 13.86
CA VAL A 206 -14.16 17.68 12.65
C VAL A 206 -15.60 17.21 12.48
N PRO A 207 -16.26 17.46 11.33
CA PRO A 207 -17.62 17.00 11.08
C PRO A 207 -17.71 15.48 11.23
N PRO A 208 -18.73 14.96 11.95
CA PRO A 208 -18.94 13.53 12.07
C PRO A 208 -19.18 12.92 10.68
N GLY A 209 -18.45 11.86 10.35
CA GLY A 209 -18.57 11.12 9.09
C GLY A 209 -17.45 11.33 8.08
N ARG A 210 -16.47 12.20 8.34
CA ARG A 210 -15.26 12.33 7.52
C ARG A 210 -14.08 11.71 8.25
N GLN A 211 -13.89 10.42 8.02
CA GLN A 211 -12.71 9.71 8.52
C GLN A 211 -11.62 9.81 7.45
N VAL A 212 -10.45 10.33 7.83
CA VAL A 212 -9.25 10.26 7.02
C VAL A 212 -8.59 8.93 7.35
N THR A 213 -8.68 7.97 6.45
CA THR A 213 -8.00 6.69 6.60
C THR A 213 -6.61 6.79 6.00
N VAL A 214 -5.60 6.57 6.80
CA VAL A 214 -4.25 6.25 6.35
C VAL A 214 -4.07 4.76 6.63
N ASP A 215 -3.75 3.97 5.60
CA ASP A 215 -3.60 2.50 5.64
C ASP A 215 -4.81 1.65 6.06
N GLY A 216 -6.02 2.10 5.77
CA GLY A 216 -7.23 1.27 5.92
C GLY A 216 -7.75 1.11 7.35
N GLU A 217 -7.16 1.77 8.33
CA GLU A 217 -7.71 1.88 9.68
C GLU A 217 -8.55 3.16 9.80
N PRO A 218 -9.81 3.07 10.24
CA PRO A 218 -10.64 4.25 10.44
C PRO A 218 -10.14 5.05 11.64
N TRP A 219 -9.98 6.35 11.44
CA TRP A 219 -9.72 7.32 12.49
C TRP A 219 -11.03 7.73 13.15
N SER A 220 -11.14 7.49 14.41
CA SER A 220 -12.19 8.07 15.26
C SER A 220 -11.66 9.29 16.00
#